data_c26df92c7e396fcf0ea2d70be3f77dcd
#
_entry.id   c26df92c7e396fcf0ea2d70be3f77dcd
#
_cell.length_a   1.000
_cell.length_b   1.000
_cell.length_c   1.000
_cell.angle_alpha   90.00
_cell.angle_beta   90.00
_cell.angle_gamma   90.00
#
_symmetry.space_group_name_H-M   'P 1'
#
loop_
_entity.id
_entity.type
_entity.pdbx_description
1 polymer ?
#
loop_
_entity_poly.entity_id
_entity_poly.type
_entity_poly.pdbx_seq_one_letter_code
_entity_poly.pdbx_strand_id
1 'polypeptide(L)'
;MKQYTKSEFDSFMKSMKNMDDYLRSKKPDFIFAPVLGSVPLIDVLSIIDRHFPLETVEYPPNSSRFINRGEIIDKWFSNFLDANYIGDRMSIICIDEVISGSSAVKGYKEFRKVLHNFNEKSSLEKKINYEVLGIGEQPKNKKRNHGFSKLVNQKKAKVFETDKIITADNIELNPVRLKLGKINKQGRQTYLPEIDSMIYSQNYLNLLYETANYFGTDPDQVTPANILKIQGSLEKYLG
;
A
#
# COMPACT_ATOMS: atom_id res chain seq x y z
N MET A 1 -3.11 3.50 -25.38
CA MET A 1 -4.32 4.37 -25.27
C MET A 1 -4.51 4.69 -23.78
N LYS A 2 -4.65 5.97 -23.38
CA LYS A 2 -4.87 6.33 -21.97
C LYS A 2 -6.13 5.65 -21.47
N GLN A 3 -6.05 4.99 -20.31
CA GLN A 3 -7.17 4.29 -19.69
C GLN A 3 -7.96 5.17 -18.70
N TYR A 4 -7.65 6.46 -18.65
CA TYR A 4 -8.30 7.47 -17.81
C TYR A 4 -8.47 8.79 -18.55
N THR A 5 -9.49 9.54 -18.19
CA THR A 5 -9.74 10.88 -18.68
C THR A 5 -8.89 11.90 -17.91
N LYS A 6 -8.78 13.13 -18.45
CA LYS A 6 -8.09 14.21 -17.76
C LYS A 6 -8.75 14.51 -16.39
N SER A 7 -10.08 14.51 -16.32
CA SER A 7 -10.81 14.76 -15.07
C SER A 7 -10.52 13.69 -14.02
N GLU A 8 -10.48 12.41 -14.42
CA GLU A 8 -10.13 11.30 -13.52
C GLU A 8 -8.69 11.44 -13.00
N PHE A 9 -7.75 11.83 -13.86
CA PHE A 9 -6.37 12.11 -13.48
C PHE A 9 -6.28 13.26 -12.48
N ASP A 10 -6.90 14.42 -12.78
CA ASP A 10 -6.88 15.59 -11.92
C ASP A 10 -7.49 15.27 -10.53
N SER A 11 -8.61 14.53 -10.50
CA SER A 11 -9.26 14.07 -9.26
C SER A 11 -8.33 13.17 -8.44
N PHE A 12 -7.65 12.22 -9.10
CA PHE A 12 -6.70 11.31 -8.46
C PHE A 12 -5.49 12.07 -7.90
N MET A 13 -4.87 12.95 -8.68
CA MET A 13 -3.72 13.76 -8.26
C MET A 13 -4.05 14.66 -7.07
N LYS A 14 -5.24 15.29 -7.07
CA LYS A 14 -5.72 16.09 -5.93
C LYS A 14 -5.85 15.24 -4.67
N SER A 15 -6.37 14.02 -4.79
CA SER A 15 -6.53 13.11 -3.64
C SER A 15 -5.19 12.61 -3.14
N MET A 16 -4.23 12.33 -4.04
CA MET A 16 -2.86 11.97 -3.66
C MET A 16 -2.13 13.11 -2.96
N LYS A 17 -2.32 14.36 -3.42
CA LYS A 17 -1.77 15.54 -2.74
C LYS A 17 -2.35 15.72 -1.33
N ASN A 18 -3.66 15.53 -1.15
CA ASN A 18 -4.28 15.58 0.17
C ASN A 18 -3.76 14.47 1.10
N MET A 19 -3.43 13.29 0.56
CA MET A 19 -2.80 12.20 1.29
C MET A 19 -1.38 12.57 1.71
N ASP A 20 -0.58 13.15 0.82
CA ASP A 20 0.76 13.65 1.11
C ASP A 20 0.74 14.69 2.25
N ASP A 21 -0.14 15.71 2.17
CA ASP A 21 -0.27 16.74 3.20
C ASP A 21 -0.64 16.13 4.57
N TYR A 22 -1.48 15.10 4.56
CA TYR A 22 -1.82 14.37 5.78
C TYR A 22 -0.63 13.58 6.33
N LEU A 23 0.12 12.87 5.50
CA LEU A 23 1.33 12.13 5.88
C LEU A 23 2.36 13.07 6.52
N ARG A 24 2.62 14.22 5.90
CA ARG A 24 3.52 15.25 6.44
C ARG A 24 3.08 15.74 7.82
N SER A 25 1.77 15.89 8.05
CA SER A 25 1.23 16.30 9.35
C SER A 25 1.42 15.23 10.43
N LYS A 26 1.43 13.96 10.06
CA LYS A 26 1.52 12.81 10.98
C LYS A 26 2.94 12.38 11.32
N LYS A 27 3.87 12.53 10.37
CA LYS A 27 5.28 12.12 10.50
C LYS A 27 5.39 10.71 11.07
N PRO A 28 4.87 9.67 10.37
CA PRO A 28 4.95 8.31 10.88
C PRO A 28 6.39 7.82 10.92
N ASP A 29 6.69 6.91 11.87
CA ASP A 29 8.00 6.25 11.94
C ASP A 29 8.15 5.24 10.78
N PHE A 30 7.05 4.61 10.34
CA PHE A 30 7.02 3.69 9.21
C PHE A 30 5.79 3.88 8.35
N ILE A 31 5.98 3.67 7.04
CA ILE A 31 4.92 3.63 6.04
C ILE A 31 4.84 2.21 5.49
N PHE A 32 3.69 1.54 5.65
CA PHE A 32 3.44 0.25 5.04
C PHE A 32 2.75 0.43 3.69
N ALA A 33 3.35 -0.12 2.66
CA ALA A 33 2.85 -0.12 1.29
C ALA A 33 2.62 -1.57 0.82
N PRO A 34 1.44 -2.17 1.12
CA PRO A 34 1.16 -3.55 0.76
C PRO A 34 1.36 -3.84 -0.73
N VAL A 35 2.16 -4.86 -1.02
CA VAL A 35 2.33 -5.33 -2.39
C VAL A 35 1.02 -5.98 -2.84
N LEU A 36 0.43 -5.66 -4.00
CA LEU A 36 0.94 -4.94 -5.16
C LEU A 36 0.41 -3.50 -5.29
N GLY A 37 -0.84 -3.26 -4.91
CA GLY A 37 -1.59 -2.06 -5.26
C GLY A 37 -0.97 -0.75 -4.77
N SER A 38 -0.25 -0.80 -3.65
CA SER A 38 0.34 0.41 -3.06
C SER A 38 1.63 0.87 -3.72
N VAL A 39 2.30 0.02 -4.51
CA VAL A 39 3.59 0.37 -5.13
C VAL A 39 3.48 1.62 -6.02
N PRO A 40 2.51 1.72 -6.94
CA PRO A 40 2.34 2.93 -7.74
C PRO A 40 1.98 4.17 -6.91
N LEU A 41 1.28 3.99 -5.78
CA LEU A 41 0.93 5.11 -4.91
C LEU A 41 2.17 5.71 -4.24
N ILE A 42 3.12 4.87 -3.83
CA ILE A 42 4.39 5.31 -3.25
C ILE A 42 5.21 6.09 -4.28
N ASP A 43 5.29 5.62 -5.52
CA ASP A 43 5.99 6.32 -6.59
C ASP A 43 5.36 7.70 -6.87
N VAL A 44 4.03 7.79 -6.92
CA VAL A 44 3.31 9.07 -7.06
C VAL A 44 3.59 10.00 -5.88
N LEU A 45 3.55 9.50 -4.63
CA LEU A 45 3.83 10.31 -3.44
C LEU A 45 5.27 10.84 -3.43
N SER A 46 6.25 10.03 -3.85
CA SER A 46 7.65 10.45 -3.93
C SER A 46 7.90 11.54 -4.98
N ILE A 47 7.05 11.61 -6.01
CA ILE A 47 7.08 12.69 -7.00
C ILE A 47 6.45 13.97 -6.45
N ILE A 48 5.33 13.83 -5.70
CA ILE A 48 4.63 14.96 -5.07
C ILE A 48 5.52 15.63 -4.02
N ASP A 49 6.23 14.84 -3.25
CA ASP A 49 7.12 15.31 -2.17
C ASP A 49 8.55 14.82 -2.37
N ARG A 50 9.47 15.73 -2.67
CA ARG A 50 10.92 15.42 -2.79
C ARG A 50 11.54 14.90 -1.48
N HIS A 51 10.91 15.18 -0.34
CA HIS A 51 11.33 14.74 0.98
C HIS A 51 10.48 13.57 1.50
N PHE A 52 9.74 12.90 0.59
CA PHE A 52 9.00 11.72 0.96
C PHE A 52 9.95 10.66 1.55
N PRO A 53 9.67 10.13 2.77
CA PRO A 53 10.62 9.30 3.51
C PRO A 53 10.65 7.86 2.97
N LEU A 54 11.19 7.66 1.77
CA LEU A 54 11.27 6.34 1.10
C LEU A 54 12.01 5.29 1.93
N GLU A 55 12.94 5.71 2.77
CA GLU A 55 13.69 4.83 3.68
C GLU A 55 12.80 4.17 4.74
N THR A 56 11.71 4.83 5.13
CA THR A 56 10.75 4.30 6.13
C THR A 56 9.64 3.46 5.51
N VAL A 57 9.60 3.35 4.18
CA VAL A 57 8.57 2.56 3.49
C VAL A 57 8.90 1.08 3.58
N GLU A 58 7.94 0.28 4.04
CA GLU A 58 8.00 -1.18 4.09
C GLU A 58 6.88 -1.80 3.24
N TYR A 59 7.14 -2.95 2.63
CA TYR A 59 6.25 -3.57 1.65
C TYR A 59 5.65 -4.90 2.14
N PRO A 60 4.66 -4.88 3.05
CA PRO A 60 4.06 -6.12 3.53
C PRO A 60 3.35 -6.89 2.40
N PRO A 61 3.50 -8.24 2.36
CA PRO A 61 2.88 -9.09 1.34
C PRO A 61 1.39 -9.31 1.62
N ASN A 62 0.56 -8.30 1.43
CA ASN A 62 -0.86 -8.32 1.78
C ASN A 62 -1.81 -8.46 0.57
N SER A 63 -1.44 -9.20 -0.47
CA SER A 63 -2.36 -9.47 -1.58
C SER A 63 -3.36 -10.58 -1.25
N SER A 64 -4.63 -10.39 -1.60
CA SER A 64 -5.68 -11.43 -1.45
C SER A 64 -5.44 -12.67 -2.32
N ARG A 65 -4.52 -12.59 -3.27
CA ARG A 65 -4.17 -13.65 -4.22
C ARG A 65 -2.94 -14.45 -3.79
N PHE A 66 -2.24 -14.08 -2.72
CA PHE A 66 -1.10 -14.86 -2.22
C PHE A 66 -1.54 -16.21 -1.67
N ILE A 67 -0.79 -17.26 -2.03
CA ILE A 67 -0.88 -18.57 -1.38
C ILE A 67 -0.45 -18.38 0.09
N ASN A 68 -1.20 -18.97 1.02
CA ASN A 68 -0.93 -18.89 2.47
C ASN A 68 -0.81 -17.46 3.03
N ARG A 69 -1.55 -16.51 2.46
CA ARG A 69 -1.54 -15.10 2.83
C ARG A 69 -1.52 -14.85 4.36
N GLY A 70 -2.31 -15.60 5.13
CA GLY A 70 -2.40 -15.41 6.58
C GLY A 70 -1.06 -15.64 7.28
N GLU A 71 -0.42 -16.77 7.01
CA GLU A 71 0.88 -17.16 7.57
C GLU A 71 1.99 -16.20 7.15
N ILE A 72 1.99 -15.83 5.86
CA ILE A 72 2.96 -14.89 5.30
C ILE A 72 2.88 -13.54 6.01
N ILE A 73 1.68 -12.99 6.19
CA ILE A 73 1.49 -11.70 6.85
C ILE A 73 1.84 -11.78 8.35
N ASP A 74 1.42 -12.83 9.04
CA ASP A 74 1.75 -13.02 10.47
C ASP A 74 3.27 -13.05 10.67
N LYS A 75 3.99 -13.85 9.86
CA LYS A 75 5.44 -13.94 9.91
C LYS A 75 6.09 -12.59 9.58
N TRP A 76 5.58 -11.89 8.56
CA TRP A 76 6.11 -10.59 8.18
C TRP A 76 5.99 -9.56 9.29
N PHE A 77 4.79 -9.42 9.88
CA PHE A 77 4.58 -8.46 10.97
C PHE A 77 5.38 -8.81 12.23
N SER A 78 5.52 -10.10 12.55
CA SER A 78 6.35 -10.53 13.68
C SER A 78 7.81 -10.14 13.46
N ASN A 79 8.38 -10.49 12.31
CA ASN A 79 9.75 -10.12 11.96
C ASN A 79 9.98 -8.59 11.92
N PHE A 80 8.97 -7.84 11.44
CA PHE A 80 9.03 -6.38 11.43
C PHE A 80 9.12 -5.82 12.87
N LEU A 81 8.28 -6.32 13.78
CA LEU A 81 8.29 -5.88 15.18
C LEU A 81 9.58 -6.28 15.89
N ASP A 82 10.06 -7.50 15.68
CA ASP A 82 11.33 -7.98 16.24
C ASP A 82 12.52 -7.10 15.84
N ALA A 83 12.51 -6.63 14.58
CA ALA A 83 13.61 -5.83 14.03
C ALA A 83 13.53 -4.34 14.40
N ASN A 84 12.33 -3.77 14.60
CA ASN A 84 12.14 -2.33 14.64
C ASN A 84 11.53 -1.80 15.94
N TYR A 85 10.91 -2.67 16.76
CA TYR A 85 10.29 -2.21 17.99
C TYR A 85 11.29 -2.23 19.16
N ILE A 86 11.64 -1.05 19.66
CA ILE A 86 12.63 -0.85 20.74
C ILE A 86 12.01 -0.46 22.09
N GLY A 87 10.69 -0.65 22.24
CA GLY A 87 9.98 -0.40 23.51
C GLY A 87 9.29 0.95 23.63
N ASP A 88 9.56 1.88 22.74
CA ASP A 88 8.97 3.22 22.71
C ASP A 88 7.66 3.30 21.89
N ARG A 89 7.11 4.49 21.77
CA ARG A 89 5.95 4.72 20.91
C ARG A 89 6.36 4.61 19.46
N MET A 90 5.54 3.93 18.67
CA MET A 90 5.73 3.76 17.23
C MET A 90 4.44 4.17 16.49
N SER A 91 4.57 4.93 15.44
CA SER A 91 3.48 5.32 14.55
C SER A 91 3.67 4.71 13.18
N ILE A 92 2.70 3.92 12.73
CA ILE A 92 2.71 3.23 11.45
C ILE A 92 1.51 3.71 10.63
N ILE A 93 1.74 4.09 9.39
CA ILE A 93 0.69 4.39 8.43
C ILE A 93 0.74 3.38 7.29
N CYS A 94 -0.36 2.69 7.06
CA CYS A 94 -0.52 1.78 5.92
C CYS A 94 -1.23 2.51 4.79
N ILE A 95 -0.61 2.59 3.61
CA ILE A 95 -1.21 3.18 2.40
C ILE A 95 -1.74 2.06 1.53
N ASP A 96 -2.98 2.14 1.05
CA ASP A 96 -3.57 1.09 0.21
C ASP A 96 -4.60 1.67 -0.78
N GLU A 97 -4.82 0.95 -1.88
CA GLU A 97 -5.96 1.17 -2.77
C GLU A 97 -7.22 0.59 -2.13
N VAL A 98 -8.25 1.41 -1.97
CA VAL A 98 -9.49 1.01 -1.30
C VAL A 98 -10.62 0.86 -2.31
N ILE A 99 -10.65 -0.29 -2.99
CA ILE A 99 -11.81 -0.68 -3.83
C ILE A 99 -12.98 -1.08 -2.92
N SER A 100 -12.83 -2.16 -2.15
CA SER A 100 -13.77 -2.56 -1.10
C SER A 100 -13.23 -2.35 0.32
N GLY A 101 -11.92 -2.20 0.46
CA GLY A 101 -11.22 -2.10 1.74
C GLY A 101 -11.01 -3.46 2.46
N SER A 102 -11.35 -4.58 1.82
CA SER A 102 -11.20 -5.91 2.43
C SER A 102 -9.75 -6.27 2.75
N SER A 103 -8.80 -5.89 1.86
CA SER A 103 -7.36 -6.09 2.11
C SER A 103 -6.86 -5.29 3.29
N ALA A 104 -7.23 -4.02 3.36
CA ALA A 104 -6.88 -3.13 4.47
C ALA A 104 -7.43 -3.66 5.81
N VAL A 105 -8.70 -4.11 5.85
CA VAL A 105 -9.31 -4.72 7.05
C VAL A 105 -8.55 -5.97 7.48
N LYS A 106 -8.18 -6.84 6.52
CA LYS A 106 -7.44 -8.05 6.85
C LYS A 106 -6.05 -7.70 7.38
N GLY A 107 -5.30 -6.84 6.70
CA GLY A 107 -3.98 -6.40 7.17
C GLY A 107 -4.04 -5.80 8.58
N TYR A 108 -5.01 -4.91 8.84
CA TYR A 108 -5.21 -4.33 10.15
C TYR A 108 -5.48 -5.39 11.24
N LYS A 109 -6.35 -6.37 10.96
CA LYS A 109 -6.68 -7.44 11.91
C LYS A 109 -5.49 -8.34 12.20
N GLU A 110 -4.74 -8.73 11.18
CA GLU A 110 -3.56 -9.59 11.36
C GLU A 110 -2.46 -8.84 12.12
N PHE A 111 -2.24 -7.56 11.82
CA PHE A 111 -1.29 -6.76 12.60
C PHE A 111 -1.70 -6.68 14.08
N ARG A 112 -2.98 -6.44 14.38
CA ARG A 112 -3.50 -6.43 15.75
C ARG A 112 -3.33 -7.77 16.45
N LYS A 113 -3.55 -8.88 15.76
CA LYS A 113 -3.34 -10.24 16.27
C LYS A 113 -1.86 -10.46 16.62
N VAL A 114 -0.94 -10.06 15.72
CA VAL A 114 0.51 -10.16 15.98
C VAL A 114 0.91 -9.30 17.17
N LEU A 115 0.43 -8.05 17.27
CA LEU A 115 0.68 -7.21 18.45
C LEU A 115 0.23 -7.86 19.76
N HIS A 116 -0.93 -8.51 19.74
CA HIS A 116 -1.44 -9.20 20.92
C HIS A 116 -0.55 -10.38 21.33
N ASN A 117 -0.10 -11.17 20.35
CA ASN A 117 0.75 -12.34 20.58
C ASN A 117 2.19 -11.97 20.94
N PHE A 118 2.70 -10.88 20.36
CA PHE A 118 4.10 -10.43 20.54
C PHE A 118 4.40 -10.07 21.99
N ASN A 119 3.37 -9.72 22.77
CA ASN A 119 3.60 -9.30 24.14
C ASN A 119 2.42 -9.59 25.07
N GLU A 120 2.35 -10.80 25.60
CA GLU A 120 1.34 -11.21 26.59
C GLU A 120 1.33 -10.36 27.88
N LYS A 121 2.38 -9.56 28.12
CA LYS A 121 2.61 -8.83 29.37
C LYS A 121 2.56 -7.31 29.24
N SER A 122 2.45 -6.71 28.07
CA SER A 122 2.53 -5.26 27.94
C SER A 122 1.45 -4.66 27.07
N SER A 123 1.13 -3.41 27.39
CA SER A 123 0.19 -2.54 26.67
C SER A 123 0.71 -2.06 25.30
N LEU A 124 1.34 -2.92 24.49
CA LEU A 124 1.87 -2.57 23.15
C LEU A 124 0.83 -1.94 22.24
N GLU A 125 -0.41 -2.42 22.34
CA GLU A 125 -1.52 -1.82 21.58
C GLU A 125 -1.75 -0.34 21.89
N LYS A 126 -1.30 0.15 23.05
CA LYS A 126 -1.33 1.57 23.42
C LYS A 126 -0.09 2.32 22.98
N LYS A 127 1.01 1.61 22.72
CA LYS A 127 2.29 2.21 22.30
C LYS A 127 2.42 2.28 20.78
N ILE A 128 1.80 1.35 20.04
CA ILE A 128 1.87 1.33 18.60
C ILE A 128 0.56 1.85 18.00
N ASN A 129 0.65 2.99 17.32
CA ASN A 129 -0.46 3.52 16.55
C ASN A 129 -0.38 3.01 15.11
N TYR A 130 -1.44 2.34 14.65
CA TYR A 130 -1.56 1.86 13.28
C TYR A 130 -2.80 2.47 12.64
N GLU A 131 -2.60 3.24 11.57
CA GLU A 131 -3.65 3.89 10.80
C GLU A 131 -3.57 3.46 9.34
N VAL A 132 -4.72 3.31 8.68
CA VAL A 132 -4.81 3.03 7.24
C VAL A 132 -5.21 4.28 6.49
N LEU A 133 -4.40 4.69 5.52
CA LEU A 133 -4.77 5.71 4.55
C LEU A 133 -5.11 5.05 3.22
N GLY A 134 -6.31 5.28 2.74
CA GLY A 134 -6.79 4.73 1.49
C GLY A 134 -7.00 5.79 0.42
N ILE A 135 -6.60 5.50 -0.81
CA ILE A 135 -7.17 6.16 -1.98
C ILE A 135 -8.38 5.35 -2.43
N GLY A 136 -9.56 5.96 -2.57
CA GLY A 136 -10.79 5.24 -2.83
C GLY A 136 -11.77 5.97 -3.71
N GLU A 137 -12.49 5.25 -4.56
CA GLU A 137 -13.58 5.85 -5.35
C GLU A 137 -14.74 6.29 -4.46
N GLN A 138 -15.45 7.32 -4.90
CA GLN A 138 -16.61 7.83 -4.17
C GLN A 138 -17.63 6.72 -3.89
N PRO A 139 -18.28 6.69 -2.70
CA PRO A 139 -19.17 5.58 -2.29
C PRO A 139 -20.34 5.30 -3.24
N LYS A 140 -20.81 6.30 -3.99
CA LYS A 140 -21.85 6.14 -5.01
C LYS A 140 -21.45 5.19 -6.13
N ASN A 141 -20.14 5.01 -6.36
CA ASN A 141 -19.61 4.21 -7.46
C ASN A 141 -19.24 2.77 -7.01
N LYS A 142 -18.78 2.60 -5.76
CA LYS A 142 -18.42 1.27 -5.22
C LYS A 142 -18.74 1.17 -3.72
N LYS A 143 -19.42 0.08 -3.34
CA LYS A 143 -19.80 -0.17 -1.95
C LYS A 143 -18.58 -0.68 -1.15
N ARG A 144 -18.22 0.04 -0.10
CA ARG A 144 -17.16 -0.35 0.84
C ARG A 144 -17.61 -1.48 1.77
N ASN A 145 -16.65 -2.32 2.15
CA ASN A 145 -16.84 -3.39 3.13
C ASN A 145 -17.26 -2.80 4.50
N HIS A 146 -18.21 -3.45 5.18
CA HIS A 146 -18.68 -3.01 6.50
C HIS A 146 -17.52 -2.89 7.53
N GLY A 147 -16.59 -3.86 7.53
CA GLY A 147 -15.41 -3.82 8.40
C GLY A 147 -14.53 -2.60 8.15
N PHE A 148 -14.37 -2.19 6.88
CA PHE A 148 -13.62 -0.99 6.54
C PHE A 148 -14.34 0.28 7.00
N SER A 149 -15.64 0.37 6.78
CA SER A 149 -16.45 1.49 7.28
C SER A 149 -16.36 1.62 8.81
N LYS A 150 -16.28 0.49 9.53
CA LYS A 150 -16.04 0.49 10.98
C LYS A 150 -14.67 1.08 11.34
N LEU A 151 -13.60 0.74 10.60
CA LEU A 151 -12.28 1.34 10.84
C LEU A 151 -12.30 2.86 10.63
N VAL A 152 -12.98 3.34 9.59
CA VAL A 152 -13.14 4.79 9.33
C VAL A 152 -13.87 5.47 10.50
N ASN A 153 -15.00 4.92 10.95
CA ASN A 153 -15.76 5.47 12.08
C ASN A 153 -14.95 5.48 13.40
N GLN A 154 -14.06 4.51 13.57
CA GLN A 154 -13.15 4.42 14.72
C GLN A 154 -11.89 5.29 14.59
N LYS A 155 -11.77 6.09 13.53
CA LYS A 155 -10.57 6.89 13.20
C LYS A 155 -9.28 6.06 13.08
N LYS A 156 -9.43 4.78 12.67
CA LYS A 156 -8.34 3.84 12.38
C LYS A 156 -8.06 3.73 10.89
N ALA A 157 -8.91 4.33 10.07
CA ALA A 157 -8.70 4.51 8.65
C ALA A 157 -9.21 5.87 8.19
N LYS A 158 -8.57 6.43 7.16
CA LYS A 158 -9.00 7.62 6.45
C LYS A 158 -8.97 7.35 4.95
N VAL A 159 -9.96 7.85 4.22
CA VAL A 159 -10.03 7.71 2.76
C VAL A 159 -9.95 9.08 2.12
N PHE A 160 -9.10 9.16 1.11
CA PHE A 160 -9.02 10.28 0.18
C PHE A 160 -9.79 9.87 -1.08
N GLU A 161 -10.90 10.54 -1.32
CA GLU A 161 -11.85 10.15 -2.36
C GLU A 161 -11.45 10.72 -3.71
N THR A 162 -11.53 9.88 -4.74
CA THR A 162 -11.27 10.21 -6.15
C THR A 162 -12.42 9.72 -7.03
N ASP A 163 -12.54 10.27 -8.23
CA ASP A 163 -13.54 9.79 -9.20
C ASP A 163 -13.20 8.38 -9.70
N LYS A 164 -11.89 8.08 -9.84
CA LYS A 164 -11.36 6.77 -10.22
C LYS A 164 -10.00 6.54 -9.62
N ILE A 165 -9.75 5.33 -9.12
CA ILE A 165 -8.40 4.89 -8.77
C ILE A 165 -7.74 4.45 -10.07
N ILE A 166 -6.94 5.32 -10.69
CA ILE A 166 -6.38 5.08 -12.03
C ILE A 166 -5.36 3.94 -12.07
N THR A 167 -4.77 3.60 -10.94
CA THR A 167 -3.80 2.50 -10.77
C THR A 167 -4.46 1.15 -10.51
N ALA A 168 -5.72 1.15 -10.04
CA ALA A 168 -6.42 -0.08 -9.70
C ALA A 168 -6.82 -0.90 -10.93
N ASP A 169 -6.72 -2.23 -10.79
CA ASP A 169 -7.10 -3.20 -11.82
C ASP A 169 -6.37 -3.02 -13.18
N ASN A 170 -5.30 -2.22 -13.22
CA ASN A 170 -4.51 -1.95 -14.40
C ASN A 170 -3.09 -2.51 -14.26
N ILE A 171 -2.89 -3.70 -14.83
CA ILE A 171 -1.61 -4.39 -14.76
C ILE A 171 -0.45 -3.59 -15.38
N GLU A 172 -0.72 -2.74 -16.37
CA GLU A 172 0.31 -1.92 -17.01
C GLU A 172 0.78 -0.76 -16.13
N LEU A 173 -0.05 -0.35 -15.16
CA LEU A 173 0.28 0.69 -14.18
C LEU A 173 0.82 0.13 -12.86
N ASN A 174 1.16 -1.17 -12.82
CA ASN A 174 1.86 -1.76 -11.69
C ASN A 174 3.15 -2.42 -12.19
N PRO A 175 4.33 -1.96 -11.75
CA PRO A 175 5.59 -2.48 -12.25
C PRO A 175 5.93 -3.89 -11.75
N VAL A 176 5.34 -4.33 -10.64
CA VAL A 176 5.67 -5.60 -10.00
C VAL A 176 4.85 -6.74 -10.61
N ARG A 177 5.52 -7.79 -11.08
CA ARG A 177 4.92 -9.04 -11.53
C ARG A 177 5.33 -10.16 -10.58
N LEU A 178 4.34 -10.89 -10.07
CA LEU A 178 4.57 -12.01 -9.17
C LEU A 178 4.50 -13.32 -9.93
N LYS A 179 5.28 -14.31 -9.50
CA LYS A 179 5.20 -15.67 -10.04
C LYS A 179 3.80 -16.25 -9.86
N LEU A 180 3.35 -16.95 -10.87
CA LEU A 180 2.06 -17.61 -10.85
C LEU A 180 2.10 -18.81 -9.91
N GLY A 181 1.07 -18.93 -9.08
CA GLY A 181 0.82 -20.07 -8.22
C GLY A 181 -0.30 -20.97 -8.77
N LYS A 182 -1.04 -21.59 -7.88
CA LYS A 182 -2.15 -22.49 -8.21
C LYS A 182 -3.44 -21.70 -8.51
N ILE A 183 -4.32 -22.31 -9.29
CA ILE A 183 -5.70 -21.84 -9.38
C ILE A 183 -6.42 -22.25 -8.10
N ASN A 184 -7.08 -21.31 -7.43
CA ASN A 184 -7.83 -21.58 -6.21
C ASN A 184 -9.20 -22.21 -6.51
N LYS A 185 -9.93 -22.61 -5.45
CA LYS A 185 -11.28 -23.25 -5.58
C LYS A 185 -12.33 -22.38 -6.28
N GLN A 186 -12.08 -21.06 -6.41
CA GLN A 186 -12.98 -20.11 -7.10
C GLN A 186 -12.54 -19.86 -8.55
N GLY A 187 -11.60 -20.65 -9.08
CA GLY A 187 -11.08 -20.48 -10.44
C GLY A 187 -10.17 -19.28 -10.64
N ARG A 188 -9.69 -18.64 -9.56
CA ARG A 188 -8.81 -17.46 -9.63
C ARG A 188 -7.36 -17.88 -9.55
N GLN A 189 -6.52 -17.27 -10.39
CA GLN A 189 -5.07 -17.40 -10.30
C GLN A 189 -4.58 -16.88 -8.96
N THR A 190 -3.77 -17.68 -8.27
CA THR A 190 -3.01 -17.26 -7.08
C THR A 190 -1.61 -16.84 -7.48
N TYR A 191 -0.87 -16.22 -6.54
CA TYR A 191 0.50 -15.82 -6.73
C TYR A 191 1.38 -16.39 -5.61
N LEU A 192 2.64 -16.69 -5.94
CA LEU A 192 3.69 -16.88 -4.97
C LEU A 192 4.18 -15.51 -4.48
N PRO A 193 4.66 -15.37 -3.25
CA PRO A 193 5.25 -14.13 -2.73
C PRO A 193 6.68 -13.92 -3.27
N GLU A 194 6.86 -14.07 -4.57
CA GLU A 194 8.13 -13.98 -5.28
C GLU A 194 7.93 -13.17 -6.54
N ILE A 195 8.83 -12.22 -6.79
CA ILE A 195 8.80 -11.40 -7.99
C ILE A 195 9.28 -12.23 -9.17
N ASP A 196 8.45 -12.35 -10.20
CA ASP A 196 8.80 -12.94 -11.49
C ASP A 196 9.59 -11.95 -12.35
N SER A 197 9.09 -10.72 -12.42
CA SER A 197 9.73 -9.66 -13.19
C SER A 197 9.33 -8.27 -12.69
N MET A 198 10.12 -7.27 -13.08
CA MET A 198 9.83 -5.87 -12.93
C MET A 198 9.69 -5.25 -14.33
N ILE A 199 8.52 -4.70 -14.62
CA ILE A 199 8.21 -4.16 -15.95
C ILE A 199 7.74 -2.71 -15.82
N TYR A 200 8.58 -1.78 -16.27
CA TYR A 200 8.19 -0.38 -16.43
C TYR A 200 7.58 -0.21 -17.82
N SER A 201 6.28 -0.48 -17.93
CA SER A 201 5.58 -0.24 -19.19
C SER A 201 5.62 1.24 -19.57
N GLN A 202 5.49 1.54 -20.87
CA GLN A 202 5.41 2.93 -21.31
C GLN A 202 4.23 3.68 -20.66
N ASN A 203 3.11 2.99 -20.41
CA ASN A 203 1.96 3.58 -19.74
C ASN A 203 2.28 3.94 -18.29
N TYR A 204 3.05 3.10 -17.58
CA TYR A 204 3.50 3.40 -16.22
C TYR A 204 4.45 4.59 -16.17
N LEU A 205 5.47 4.62 -17.03
CA LEU A 205 6.38 5.74 -17.12
C LEU A 205 5.66 7.04 -17.49
N ASN A 206 4.72 6.97 -18.44
CA ASN A 206 3.90 8.13 -18.80
C ASN A 206 3.07 8.66 -17.61
N LEU A 207 2.50 7.77 -16.77
CA LEU A 207 1.81 8.19 -15.56
C LEU A 207 2.75 8.96 -14.63
N LEU A 208 3.96 8.46 -14.41
CA LEU A 208 4.94 9.11 -13.53
C LEU A 208 5.38 10.48 -14.10
N TYR A 209 5.66 10.56 -15.40
CA TYR A 209 6.01 11.82 -16.07
C TYR A 209 4.86 12.83 -16.06
N GLU A 210 3.63 12.38 -16.29
CA GLU A 210 2.44 13.24 -16.19
C GLU A 210 2.24 13.75 -14.75
N THR A 211 2.51 12.92 -13.77
CA THR A 211 2.48 13.31 -12.34
C THR A 211 3.54 14.37 -12.06
N ALA A 212 4.77 14.18 -12.52
CA ALA A 212 5.84 15.15 -12.34
C ALA A 212 5.50 16.50 -12.98
N ASN A 213 5.02 16.48 -14.22
CA ASN A 213 4.56 17.69 -14.91
C ASN A 213 3.41 18.40 -14.20
N TYR A 214 2.45 17.63 -13.67
CA TYR A 214 1.30 18.18 -12.93
C TYR A 214 1.71 18.94 -11.68
N PHE A 215 2.72 18.45 -10.95
CA PHE A 215 3.23 19.08 -9.74
C PHE A 215 4.44 19.99 -9.96
N GLY A 216 4.88 20.18 -11.21
CA GLY A 216 6.06 20.99 -11.53
C GLY A 216 7.37 20.39 -11.01
N THR A 217 7.42 19.06 -10.85
CA THR A 217 8.63 18.31 -10.52
C THR A 217 9.35 17.96 -11.82
N ASP A 218 10.69 17.93 -11.78
CA ASP A 218 11.49 17.54 -12.92
C ASP A 218 11.27 16.06 -13.29
N PRO A 219 10.74 15.74 -14.47
CA PRO A 219 10.52 14.37 -14.91
C PRO A 219 11.78 13.50 -14.95
N ASP A 220 12.95 14.11 -15.20
CA ASP A 220 14.22 13.39 -15.27
C ASP A 220 14.71 12.90 -13.88
N GLN A 221 14.11 13.42 -12.81
CA GLN A 221 14.38 12.99 -11.43
C GLN A 221 13.42 11.91 -10.91
N VAL A 222 12.50 11.45 -11.74
CA VAL A 222 11.55 10.40 -11.38
C VAL A 222 12.27 9.06 -11.24
N THR A 223 12.29 8.52 -10.03
CA THR A 223 12.85 7.20 -9.73
C THR A 223 11.71 6.23 -9.42
N PRO A 224 11.46 5.23 -10.28
CA PRO A 224 10.45 4.23 -10.00
C PRO A 224 10.80 3.36 -8.79
N ALA A 225 9.80 2.58 -8.33
CA ALA A 225 9.83 1.79 -7.12
C ALA A 225 11.15 1.05 -6.84
N ASN A 226 11.55 1.02 -5.57
CA ASN A 226 12.74 0.31 -5.12
C ASN A 226 12.51 -1.21 -5.14
N ILE A 227 12.84 -1.84 -6.28
CA ILE A 227 12.67 -3.28 -6.50
C ILE A 227 13.43 -4.11 -5.46
N LEU A 228 14.62 -3.71 -5.07
CA LEU A 228 15.44 -4.46 -4.13
C LEU A 228 14.78 -4.51 -2.74
N LYS A 229 14.18 -3.41 -2.29
CA LYS A 229 13.46 -3.38 -1.02
C LYS A 229 12.17 -4.20 -1.09
N ILE A 230 11.45 -4.15 -2.21
CA ILE A 230 10.24 -4.96 -2.43
C ILE A 230 10.61 -6.44 -2.46
N GLN A 231 11.64 -6.83 -3.23
CA GLN A 231 12.11 -8.20 -3.33
C GLN A 231 12.58 -8.71 -1.97
N GLY A 232 13.43 -7.96 -1.27
CA GLY A 232 13.92 -8.33 0.06
C GLY A 232 12.81 -8.50 1.09
N SER A 233 11.73 -7.71 0.97
CA SER A 233 10.54 -7.88 1.81
C SER A 233 9.80 -9.21 1.49
N LEU A 234 9.79 -9.65 0.25
CA LEU A 234 9.10 -10.87 -0.17
C LEU A 234 9.96 -12.13 0.07
N GLU A 235 11.25 -12.08 -0.16
CA GLU A 235 12.18 -13.23 -0.05
C GLU A 235 12.27 -13.81 1.36
N LYS A 236 12.16 -12.99 2.40
CA LYS A 236 12.19 -13.45 3.80
C LYS A 236 11.10 -14.48 4.15
N TYR A 237 10.17 -14.77 3.23
CA TYR A 237 9.02 -15.67 3.46
C TYR A 237 9.11 -16.98 2.69
N LEU A 238 10.15 -17.16 1.86
CA LEU A 238 10.37 -18.36 1.06
C LEU A 238 11.36 -19.32 1.71
N GLY A 239 11.97 -18.93 2.83
CA GLY A 239 12.92 -19.74 3.59
C GLY A 239 12.27 -20.62 4.65
#